data_28c643a7a17ac7ab2555881aef413481
#
_entry.id   28c643a7a17ac7ab2555881aef413481
#
_cell.length_a   1.000
_cell.length_b   1.000
_cell.length_c   1.000
_cell.angle_alpha   90.00
_cell.angle_beta   90.00
_cell.angle_gamma   90.00
#
_symmetry.space_group_name_H-M   'P 1'
#
loop_
_entity.id
_entity.type
_entity.pdbx_description
1 polymer ?
#
loop_
_entity_poly.entity_id
_entity_poly.type
_entity_poly.pdbx_seq_one_letter_code
_entity_poly.pdbx_strand_id
1 'polypeptide(L)'
;MSAQALTYLFVGGSFALYISIALWSRAGSTSEFYVASGGVHPLANGMATAADWMSAASFISMAGIIAFSGYDGSVYLMGWTGGYVLLALLLAPYLRKFGQFTVPDFIGERYYSKTARIVAVICLIAISFTYVAGQMRGVGVVFSHFLGVPINLGVAIGMLVVFFYAVLGGMKGITYTQVAQYCVLIIAYLVPAIFISMLVTGIPVPQLGLGATVADGSGLTVLEKLDRTLVDLGFAAYTEGSKSMIDMFAITLALMVGTAGLPHVIVRFFTVPRVSDARLSAGYALVFIALLYTTAPAVGAFARLNFVDTVQGAAYAAPAEAGGAPGFFKTFERIGLIAWVDKNGDGKIQYAAGPPFEGRPVFADGLGPNGERVVMNTRTENANEAYVDRDIMVLANPEIAGLPGWVIALVAAGGVAAALSTAAGLLLVISASLSHDIMRKTFFPQITDRQELWAARGAAAAAIAVAGYLGVNPPGFVAQVVALAFGLAAASLFPAILMGVFFKNVNREGAVAGMVAGLTFTTAYIVYFKSSWFGATNTAENWLFGVSPEGVGAIGMAVNFAVAFSVSRFTKPTPPEIRNLVDNIRLPAKTSEANRLP
;
A
#
# COMPACT_ATOMS: atom_id res chain seq x y z
N MET A 1 -7.15 -8.98 -32.17
CA MET A 1 -7.49 -9.68 -30.91
C MET A 1 -8.40 -8.75 -30.11
N SER A 2 -9.43 -9.27 -29.43
CA SER A 2 -10.24 -8.46 -28.52
C SER A 2 -9.40 -7.97 -27.33
N ALA A 3 -9.79 -6.85 -26.69
CA ALA A 3 -9.12 -6.34 -25.49
C ALA A 3 -9.06 -7.40 -24.38
N GLN A 4 -10.12 -8.17 -24.22
CA GLN A 4 -10.19 -9.28 -23.25
C GLN A 4 -9.18 -10.39 -23.56
N ALA A 5 -9.00 -10.78 -24.83
CA ALA A 5 -8.00 -11.79 -25.22
C ALA A 5 -6.57 -11.29 -24.97
N LEU A 6 -6.31 -10.01 -25.21
CA LEU A 6 -5.02 -9.37 -24.87
C LEU A 6 -4.79 -9.35 -23.36
N THR A 7 -5.82 -9.06 -22.56
CA THR A 7 -5.73 -9.09 -21.09
C THR A 7 -5.37 -10.49 -20.59
N TYR A 8 -6.03 -11.55 -21.09
CA TYR A 8 -5.67 -12.92 -20.71
C TYR A 8 -4.23 -13.28 -21.12
N LEU A 9 -3.76 -12.78 -22.27
CA LEU A 9 -2.39 -13.01 -22.72
C LEU A 9 -1.37 -12.31 -21.82
N PHE A 10 -1.57 -11.01 -21.51
CA PHE A 10 -0.64 -10.23 -20.70
C PHE A 10 -0.62 -10.70 -19.23
N VAL A 11 -1.79 -10.88 -18.60
CA VAL A 11 -1.89 -11.35 -17.22
C VAL A 11 -1.43 -12.80 -17.10
N GLY A 12 -1.89 -13.70 -17.99
CA GLY A 12 -1.49 -15.10 -18.01
C GLY A 12 0.00 -15.28 -18.28
N GLY A 13 0.55 -14.52 -19.24
CA GLY A 13 1.99 -14.52 -19.54
C GLY A 13 2.84 -14.02 -18.37
N SER A 14 2.40 -12.96 -17.68
CA SER A 14 3.08 -12.47 -16.47
C SER A 14 3.06 -13.51 -15.35
N PHE A 15 1.94 -14.21 -15.13
CA PHE A 15 1.86 -15.29 -14.13
C PHE A 15 2.76 -16.48 -14.48
N ALA A 16 2.76 -16.91 -15.75
CA ALA A 16 3.67 -17.96 -16.19
C ALA A 16 5.12 -17.58 -15.93
N LEU A 17 5.50 -16.33 -16.18
CA LEU A 17 6.82 -15.79 -15.86
C LEU A 17 7.11 -15.84 -14.36
N TYR A 18 6.19 -15.32 -13.52
CA TYR A 18 6.40 -15.26 -12.06
C TYR A 18 6.50 -16.65 -11.43
N ILE A 19 5.64 -17.59 -11.85
CA ILE A 19 5.69 -18.98 -11.36
C ILE A 19 6.98 -19.67 -11.83
N SER A 20 7.40 -19.45 -13.08
CA SER A 20 8.65 -20.02 -13.61
C SER A 20 9.87 -19.52 -12.83
N ILE A 21 9.94 -18.22 -12.52
CA ILE A 21 11.00 -17.63 -11.70
C ILE A 21 10.97 -18.21 -10.29
N ALA A 22 9.79 -18.32 -9.66
CA ALA A 22 9.65 -18.87 -8.32
C ALA A 22 10.08 -20.34 -8.22
N LEU A 23 9.76 -21.14 -9.22
CA LEU A 23 10.21 -22.55 -9.31
C LEU A 23 11.72 -22.65 -9.51
N TRP A 24 12.28 -21.82 -10.39
CA TRP A 24 13.74 -21.77 -10.62
C TRP A 24 14.52 -21.33 -9.38
N SER A 25 14.01 -20.32 -8.63
CA SER A 25 14.65 -19.72 -7.46
C SER A 25 14.15 -20.27 -6.12
N ARG A 26 13.58 -21.47 -6.11
CA ARG A 26 13.01 -22.12 -4.92
C ARG A 26 14.00 -22.19 -3.77
N ALA A 27 13.58 -21.77 -2.56
CA ALA A 27 14.40 -21.84 -1.36
C ALA A 27 14.58 -23.29 -0.87
N GLY A 28 15.82 -23.70 -0.66
CA GLY A 28 16.21 -25.02 -0.13
C GLY A 28 16.66 -25.00 1.33
N SER A 29 16.96 -23.81 1.88
CA SER A 29 17.40 -23.59 3.26
C SER A 29 16.61 -22.50 3.97
N THR A 30 16.69 -22.44 5.31
CA THR A 30 16.09 -21.37 6.11
C THR A 30 16.70 -20.00 5.79
N SER A 31 18.00 -19.91 5.54
CA SER A 31 18.66 -18.67 5.15
C SER A 31 18.22 -18.18 3.77
N GLU A 32 18.02 -19.08 2.79
CA GLU A 32 17.42 -18.70 1.50
C GLU A 32 15.97 -18.27 1.64
N PHE A 33 15.22 -18.92 2.55
CA PHE A 33 13.82 -18.63 2.78
C PHE A 33 13.60 -17.28 3.47
N TYR A 34 14.41 -16.91 4.49
CA TYR A 34 14.20 -15.68 5.24
C TYR A 34 14.88 -14.45 4.65
N VAL A 35 16.11 -14.58 4.14
CA VAL A 35 16.94 -13.44 3.69
C VAL A 35 17.68 -13.68 2.38
N ALA A 36 17.27 -14.65 1.57
CA ALA A 36 17.91 -15.00 0.30
C ALA A 36 19.44 -15.25 0.43
N SER A 37 19.88 -15.82 1.55
CA SER A 37 21.29 -16.03 1.93
C SER A 37 22.16 -14.76 1.93
N GLY A 38 21.57 -13.57 1.95
CA GLY A 38 22.29 -12.30 1.90
C GLY A 38 23.11 -12.07 0.62
N GLY A 39 22.77 -12.75 -0.50
CA GLY A 39 23.56 -12.76 -1.73
C GLY A 39 22.93 -12.00 -2.91
N VAL A 40 21.90 -11.20 -2.69
CA VAL A 40 21.20 -10.48 -3.77
C VAL A 40 22.02 -9.29 -4.25
N HIS A 41 22.14 -9.14 -5.58
CA HIS A 41 22.82 -7.99 -6.19
C HIS A 41 22.08 -6.68 -5.87
N PRO A 42 22.77 -5.57 -5.53
CA PRO A 42 22.13 -4.31 -5.11
C PRO A 42 21.07 -3.77 -6.07
N LEU A 43 21.31 -3.83 -7.37
CA LEU A 43 20.34 -3.39 -8.38
C LEU A 43 19.06 -4.24 -8.35
N ALA A 44 19.21 -5.57 -8.32
CA ALA A 44 18.07 -6.50 -8.24
C ALA A 44 17.28 -6.30 -6.93
N ASN A 45 17.99 -6.10 -5.81
CA ASN A 45 17.34 -5.78 -4.54
C ASN A 45 16.65 -4.41 -4.56
N GLY A 46 17.23 -3.41 -5.23
CA GLY A 46 16.58 -2.11 -5.45
C GLY A 46 15.29 -2.22 -6.23
N MET A 47 15.27 -3.00 -7.33
CA MET A 47 14.06 -3.29 -8.11
C MET A 47 13.02 -4.06 -7.28
N ALA A 48 13.43 -5.10 -6.57
CA ALA A 48 12.55 -5.88 -5.72
C ALA A 48 11.96 -5.04 -4.58
N THR A 49 12.76 -4.16 -3.97
CA THR A 49 12.30 -3.22 -2.94
C THR A 49 11.30 -2.22 -3.52
N ALA A 50 11.57 -1.71 -4.73
CA ALA A 50 10.65 -0.81 -5.40
C ALA A 50 9.31 -1.50 -5.74
N ALA A 51 9.33 -2.76 -6.20
CA ALA A 51 8.11 -3.54 -6.45
C ALA A 51 7.34 -3.83 -5.15
N ASP A 52 8.04 -4.13 -4.07
CA ASP A 52 7.45 -4.36 -2.74
C ASP A 52 6.80 -3.08 -2.18
N TRP A 53 7.39 -1.94 -2.50
CA TRP A 53 6.94 -0.60 -2.13
C TRP A 53 5.76 -0.12 -2.99
N MET A 54 5.85 -0.28 -4.32
CA MET A 54 4.82 0.12 -5.27
C MET A 54 3.65 -0.86 -5.26
N SER A 55 2.96 -0.91 -4.14
CA SER A 55 1.85 -1.79 -3.80
C SER A 55 0.56 -1.43 -4.56
N ALA A 56 -0.52 -2.18 -4.34
CA ALA A 56 -1.84 -1.79 -4.81
C ALA A 56 -2.25 -0.39 -4.35
N ALA A 57 -1.85 0.02 -3.13
CA ALA A 57 -2.09 1.37 -2.64
C ALA A 57 -1.38 2.43 -3.49
N SER A 58 -0.16 2.16 -3.94
CA SER A 58 0.62 3.09 -4.77
C SER A 58 0.17 3.07 -6.23
N PHE A 59 -0.02 1.88 -6.82
CA PHE A 59 -0.34 1.73 -8.23
C PHE A 59 -1.81 2.07 -8.53
N ILE A 60 -2.75 1.55 -7.71
CA ILE A 60 -4.19 1.66 -7.95
C ILE A 60 -4.78 2.88 -7.26
N SER A 61 -4.55 3.01 -5.93
CA SER A 61 -5.31 3.95 -5.09
C SER A 61 -4.70 5.34 -4.97
N MET A 62 -3.37 5.51 -5.07
CA MET A 62 -2.72 6.81 -4.80
C MET A 62 -3.17 7.88 -5.79
N ALA A 63 -3.15 7.58 -7.09
CA ALA A 63 -3.66 8.51 -8.10
C ALA A 63 -5.18 8.72 -7.94
N GLY A 64 -5.93 7.71 -7.48
CA GLY A 64 -7.35 7.84 -7.14
C GLY A 64 -7.58 8.79 -5.95
N ILE A 65 -6.79 8.70 -4.88
CA ILE A 65 -6.87 9.67 -3.76
C ILE A 65 -6.61 11.08 -4.29
N ILE A 66 -5.55 11.27 -5.06
CA ILE A 66 -5.19 12.58 -5.62
C ILE A 66 -6.29 13.06 -6.58
N ALA A 67 -6.88 12.19 -7.41
CA ALA A 67 -7.98 12.53 -8.29
C ALA A 67 -9.20 13.09 -7.53
N PHE A 68 -9.56 12.50 -6.39
CA PHE A 68 -10.75 12.91 -5.62
C PHE A 68 -10.48 13.96 -4.55
N SER A 69 -9.28 14.02 -4.00
CA SER A 69 -8.94 14.91 -2.88
C SER A 69 -7.99 16.04 -3.29
N GLY A 70 -7.54 16.09 -4.54
CA GLY A 70 -6.66 17.14 -5.04
C GLY A 70 -5.42 17.33 -4.18
N TYR A 71 -5.17 18.57 -3.77
CA TYR A 71 -4.04 18.96 -2.91
C TYR A 71 -3.98 18.14 -1.61
N ASP A 72 -5.12 17.89 -0.95
CA ASP A 72 -5.17 17.09 0.28
C ASP A 72 -4.69 15.64 0.10
N GLY A 73 -4.77 15.11 -1.13
CA GLY A 73 -4.27 13.79 -1.47
C GLY A 73 -2.73 13.70 -1.51
N SER A 74 -2.05 14.83 -1.68
CA SER A 74 -0.58 14.88 -1.77
C SER A 74 0.14 14.47 -0.48
N VAL A 75 -0.51 14.57 0.68
CA VAL A 75 0.08 14.17 1.98
C VAL A 75 0.46 12.69 2.01
N TYR A 76 -0.28 11.84 1.30
CA TYR A 76 0.03 10.40 1.21
C TYR A 76 1.32 10.18 0.43
N LEU A 77 1.46 10.87 -0.72
CA LEU A 77 2.67 10.80 -1.54
C LEU A 77 3.89 11.30 -0.80
N MET A 78 3.79 12.46 -0.12
CA MET A 78 4.88 13.04 0.66
C MET A 78 5.28 12.15 1.84
N GLY A 79 4.30 11.62 2.57
CA GLY A 79 4.53 10.76 3.73
C GLY A 79 5.27 9.48 3.33
N TRP A 80 4.78 8.77 2.32
CA TRP A 80 5.40 7.53 1.86
C TRP A 80 6.80 7.77 1.28
N THR A 81 6.99 8.76 0.42
CA THR A 81 8.30 9.06 -0.17
C THR A 81 9.31 9.47 0.90
N GLY A 82 8.92 10.41 1.77
CA GLY A 82 9.77 10.88 2.88
C GLY A 82 10.14 9.76 3.85
N GLY A 83 9.23 8.82 4.07
CA GLY A 83 9.46 7.67 4.93
C GLY A 83 10.49 6.70 4.39
N TYR A 84 10.50 6.46 3.08
CA TYR A 84 11.54 5.63 2.48
C TYR A 84 12.92 6.30 2.56
N VAL A 85 12.99 7.62 2.34
CA VAL A 85 14.22 8.40 2.52
C VAL A 85 14.72 8.31 3.97
N LEU A 86 13.80 8.48 4.95
CA LEU A 86 14.11 8.35 6.37
C LEU A 86 14.68 6.96 6.70
N LEU A 87 14.03 5.90 6.23
CA LEU A 87 14.49 4.53 6.45
C LEU A 87 15.86 4.28 5.83
N ALA A 88 16.04 4.68 4.58
CA ALA A 88 17.28 4.46 3.82
C ALA A 88 18.49 5.17 4.44
N LEU A 89 18.33 6.42 4.87
CA LEU A 89 19.41 7.23 5.42
C LEU A 89 19.67 6.97 6.91
N LEU A 90 18.59 6.81 7.71
CA LEU A 90 18.69 6.77 9.16
C LEU A 90 18.84 5.35 9.73
N LEU A 91 18.14 4.37 9.21
CA LEU A 91 18.04 3.04 9.87
C LEU A 91 18.74 1.91 9.12
N ALA A 92 18.66 1.88 7.79
CA ALA A 92 19.13 0.77 6.98
C ALA A 92 20.60 0.35 7.26
N PRO A 93 21.57 1.27 7.35
CA PRO A 93 22.97 0.88 7.61
C PRO A 93 23.16 0.22 8.95
N TYR A 94 22.45 0.69 9.99
CA TYR A 94 22.58 0.18 11.36
C TYR A 94 21.91 -1.19 11.50
N LEU A 95 20.73 -1.36 10.91
CA LEU A 95 20.00 -2.63 10.91
C LEU A 95 20.80 -3.70 10.15
N ARG A 96 21.35 -3.36 8.96
CA ARG A 96 22.21 -4.31 8.22
C ARG A 96 23.46 -4.69 9.00
N LYS A 97 24.08 -3.73 9.71
CA LYS A 97 25.27 -4.00 10.54
C LYS A 97 24.95 -4.89 11.74
N PHE A 98 23.74 -4.79 12.31
CA PHE A 98 23.30 -5.64 13.40
C PHE A 98 23.14 -7.11 12.99
N GLY A 99 22.72 -7.39 11.75
CA GLY A 99 22.83 -8.70 11.12
C GLY A 99 21.81 -9.75 11.56
N GLN A 100 20.57 -9.36 11.94
CA GLN A 100 19.49 -10.30 12.27
C GLN A 100 18.60 -10.60 11.06
N PHE A 101 17.72 -11.64 11.17
CA PHE A 101 16.85 -12.05 10.07
C PHE A 101 15.53 -11.27 10.03
N THR A 102 15.02 -10.83 11.19
CA THR A 102 13.71 -10.19 11.31
C THR A 102 13.77 -8.97 12.23
N VAL A 103 12.75 -8.11 12.15
CA VAL A 103 12.59 -6.98 13.07
C VAL A 103 12.36 -7.43 14.52
N PRO A 104 11.49 -8.44 14.79
CA PRO A 104 11.35 -8.98 16.15
C PRO A 104 12.65 -9.60 16.70
N ASP A 105 13.47 -10.21 15.84
CA ASP A 105 14.77 -10.75 16.27
C ASP A 105 15.71 -9.62 16.69
N PHE A 106 15.80 -8.53 15.92
CA PHE A 106 16.51 -7.31 16.32
C PHE A 106 16.03 -6.77 17.67
N ILE A 107 14.70 -6.64 17.86
CA ILE A 107 14.11 -6.13 19.11
C ILE A 107 14.41 -7.08 20.27
N GLY A 108 14.27 -8.39 20.07
CA GLY A 108 14.55 -9.40 21.09
C GLY A 108 15.99 -9.39 21.58
N GLU A 109 16.96 -9.28 20.68
CA GLU A 109 18.39 -9.22 21.01
C GLU A 109 18.77 -7.86 21.60
N ARG A 110 18.33 -6.73 20.97
CA ARG A 110 18.61 -5.38 21.45
C ARG A 110 18.11 -5.13 22.87
N TYR A 111 16.91 -5.62 23.16
CA TYR A 111 16.30 -5.47 24.48
C TYR A 111 16.45 -6.72 25.37
N TYR A 112 17.32 -7.64 25.00
CA TYR A 112 17.69 -8.84 25.78
C TYR A 112 16.47 -9.54 26.43
N SER A 113 15.36 -9.65 25.68
CA SER A 113 14.07 -10.09 26.22
C SER A 113 13.25 -10.92 25.22
N LYS A 114 12.89 -12.14 25.63
CA LYS A 114 11.91 -12.97 24.89
C LYS A 114 10.54 -12.29 24.84
N THR A 115 10.12 -11.60 25.90
CA THR A 115 8.86 -10.86 25.95
C THR A 115 8.85 -9.73 24.94
N ALA A 116 9.96 -8.97 24.81
CA ALA A 116 10.08 -7.92 23.81
C ALA A 116 9.97 -8.49 22.39
N ARG A 117 10.56 -9.66 22.10
CA ARG A 117 10.42 -10.37 20.82
C ARG A 117 8.98 -10.75 20.56
N ILE A 118 8.27 -11.35 21.51
CA ILE A 118 6.86 -11.74 21.37
C ILE A 118 5.97 -10.52 21.08
N VAL A 119 6.14 -9.44 21.85
CA VAL A 119 5.38 -8.20 21.64
C VAL A 119 5.67 -7.60 20.26
N ALA A 120 6.93 -7.61 19.82
CA ALA A 120 7.28 -7.16 18.47
C ALA A 120 6.65 -8.04 17.37
N VAL A 121 6.54 -9.36 17.58
CA VAL A 121 5.79 -10.24 16.64
C VAL A 121 4.30 -9.89 16.63
N ILE A 122 3.68 -9.62 17.76
CA ILE A 122 2.27 -9.19 17.82
C ILE A 122 2.09 -7.88 17.06
N CYS A 123 2.97 -6.90 17.26
CA CYS A 123 2.96 -5.64 16.50
C CYS A 123 3.11 -5.90 15.00
N LEU A 124 4.09 -6.72 14.59
CA LEU A 124 4.33 -7.09 13.20
C LEU A 124 3.09 -7.74 12.57
N ILE A 125 2.46 -8.67 13.26
CA ILE A 125 1.25 -9.38 12.78
C ILE A 125 0.11 -8.38 12.59
N ALA A 126 -0.16 -7.49 13.56
CA ALA A 126 -1.19 -6.47 13.46
C ALA A 126 -0.96 -5.54 12.26
N ILE A 127 0.26 -5.04 12.09
CA ILE A 127 0.67 -4.19 10.96
C ILE A 127 0.49 -4.93 9.63
N SER A 128 1.05 -6.14 9.53
CA SER A 128 1.13 -6.88 8.27
C SER A 128 -0.24 -7.39 7.81
N PHE A 129 -1.11 -7.85 8.73
CA PHE A 129 -2.48 -8.24 8.35
C PHE A 129 -3.34 -7.05 7.97
N THR A 130 -3.20 -5.91 8.65
CA THR A 130 -3.89 -4.68 8.24
C THR A 130 -3.44 -4.27 6.83
N TYR A 131 -2.15 -4.30 6.54
CA TYR A 131 -1.63 -3.95 5.22
C TYR A 131 -2.07 -4.94 4.14
N VAL A 132 -1.94 -6.24 4.38
CA VAL A 132 -2.27 -7.27 3.38
C VAL A 132 -3.76 -7.31 3.06
N ALA A 133 -4.64 -6.92 3.99
CA ALA A 133 -6.07 -6.77 3.71
C ALA A 133 -6.32 -5.78 2.57
N GLY A 134 -5.64 -4.63 2.57
CA GLY A 134 -5.67 -3.68 1.46
C GLY A 134 -5.12 -4.26 0.16
N GLN A 135 -4.01 -5.02 0.22
CA GLN A 135 -3.43 -5.65 -0.97
C GLN A 135 -4.37 -6.69 -1.58
N MET A 136 -4.99 -7.54 -0.78
CA MET A 136 -5.96 -8.53 -1.25
C MET A 136 -7.22 -7.87 -1.85
N ARG A 137 -7.67 -6.75 -1.29
CA ARG A 137 -8.73 -5.93 -1.90
C ARG A 137 -8.32 -5.43 -3.29
N GLY A 138 -7.11 -4.89 -3.42
CA GLY A 138 -6.55 -4.45 -4.71
C GLY A 138 -6.48 -5.58 -5.74
N VAL A 139 -6.01 -6.77 -5.33
CA VAL A 139 -6.03 -7.98 -6.16
C VAL A 139 -7.46 -8.29 -6.63
N GLY A 140 -8.43 -8.29 -5.71
CA GLY A 140 -9.84 -8.54 -6.03
C GLY A 140 -10.41 -7.56 -7.03
N VAL A 141 -10.14 -6.26 -6.88
CA VAL A 141 -10.58 -5.20 -7.81
C VAL A 141 -10.03 -5.42 -9.21
N VAL A 142 -8.72 -5.67 -9.34
CA VAL A 142 -8.08 -5.88 -10.65
C VAL A 142 -8.62 -7.13 -11.34
N PHE A 143 -8.68 -8.27 -10.65
CA PHE A 143 -9.21 -9.50 -11.24
C PHE A 143 -10.70 -9.39 -11.58
N SER A 144 -11.48 -8.77 -10.71
CA SER A 144 -12.91 -8.56 -10.95
C SER A 144 -13.15 -7.73 -12.21
N HIS A 145 -12.43 -6.63 -12.36
CA HIS A 145 -12.56 -5.75 -13.53
C HIS A 145 -12.17 -6.47 -14.83
N PHE A 146 -10.97 -7.06 -14.88
CA PHE A 146 -10.42 -7.58 -16.13
C PHE A 146 -10.90 -8.98 -16.50
N LEU A 147 -11.30 -9.81 -15.52
CA LEU A 147 -11.86 -11.14 -15.77
C LEU A 147 -13.40 -11.14 -15.76
N GLY A 148 -14.04 -10.05 -15.34
CA GLY A 148 -15.49 -9.97 -15.24
C GLY A 148 -16.09 -10.88 -14.16
N VAL A 149 -15.33 -11.19 -13.11
CA VAL A 149 -15.73 -12.07 -12.00
C VAL A 149 -16.05 -11.26 -10.74
N PRO A 150 -16.87 -11.79 -9.80
CA PRO A 150 -17.05 -11.13 -8.51
C PRO A 150 -15.73 -10.92 -7.76
N ILE A 151 -15.63 -9.83 -6.98
CA ILE A 151 -14.40 -9.46 -6.26
C ILE A 151 -13.88 -10.61 -5.38
N ASN A 152 -14.79 -11.35 -4.73
CA ASN A 152 -14.43 -12.48 -3.87
C ASN A 152 -13.70 -13.60 -4.64
N LEU A 153 -14.15 -13.90 -5.86
CA LEU A 153 -13.47 -14.86 -6.72
C LEU A 153 -12.12 -14.31 -7.20
N GLY A 154 -12.04 -13.00 -7.50
CA GLY A 154 -10.78 -12.35 -7.82
C GLY A 154 -9.76 -12.45 -6.69
N VAL A 155 -10.17 -12.23 -5.43
CA VAL A 155 -9.33 -12.44 -4.25
C VAL A 155 -8.87 -13.91 -4.16
N ALA A 156 -9.77 -14.87 -4.35
CA ALA A 156 -9.44 -16.30 -4.28
C ALA A 156 -8.40 -16.71 -5.34
N ILE A 157 -8.52 -16.22 -6.56
CA ILE A 157 -7.53 -16.45 -7.63
C ILE A 157 -6.17 -15.85 -7.23
N GLY A 158 -6.17 -14.62 -6.72
CA GLY A 158 -4.95 -13.96 -6.25
C GLY A 158 -4.27 -14.71 -5.10
N MET A 159 -5.05 -15.22 -4.14
CA MET A 159 -4.53 -16.07 -3.05
C MET A 159 -3.84 -17.32 -3.59
N LEU A 160 -4.43 -17.98 -4.56
CA LEU A 160 -3.85 -19.18 -5.17
C LEU A 160 -2.51 -18.87 -5.84
N VAL A 161 -2.42 -17.77 -6.59
CA VAL A 161 -1.17 -17.34 -7.25
C VAL A 161 -0.10 -17.01 -6.21
N VAL A 162 -0.43 -16.20 -5.19
CA VAL A 162 0.51 -15.85 -4.11
C VAL A 162 0.99 -17.09 -3.37
N PHE A 163 0.09 -18.06 -3.13
CA PHE A 163 0.44 -19.32 -2.45
C PHE A 163 1.60 -20.02 -3.13
N PHE A 164 1.55 -20.18 -4.46
CA PHE A 164 2.60 -20.91 -5.16
C PHE A 164 3.97 -20.26 -5.01
N TYR A 165 4.10 -18.96 -5.23
CA TYR A 165 5.44 -18.37 -5.21
C TYR A 165 5.92 -17.94 -3.82
N ALA A 166 5.03 -17.54 -2.91
CA ALA A 166 5.41 -17.17 -1.55
C ALA A 166 5.78 -18.39 -0.69
N VAL A 167 4.97 -19.47 -0.75
CA VAL A 167 5.18 -20.67 0.06
C VAL A 167 6.37 -21.49 -0.42
N LEU A 168 6.57 -21.58 -1.76
CA LEU A 168 7.67 -22.38 -2.33
C LEU A 168 8.97 -21.59 -2.46
N GLY A 169 8.89 -20.31 -2.83
CA GLY A 169 10.03 -19.48 -3.18
C GLY A 169 10.77 -18.89 -1.97
N GLY A 170 10.07 -18.56 -0.89
CA GLY A 170 10.62 -17.77 0.20
C GLY A 170 11.19 -16.42 -0.29
N MET A 171 12.06 -15.78 0.49
CA MET A 171 12.66 -14.48 0.15
C MET A 171 13.44 -14.51 -1.17
N LYS A 172 14.16 -15.60 -1.46
CA LYS A 172 14.93 -15.75 -2.70
C LYS A 172 14.00 -15.74 -3.92
N GLY A 173 12.95 -16.56 -3.91
CA GLY A 173 11.96 -16.63 -4.99
C GLY A 173 11.18 -15.33 -5.13
N ILE A 174 10.71 -14.76 -4.02
CA ILE A 174 9.99 -13.49 -4.00
C ILE A 174 10.85 -12.36 -4.58
N THR A 175 12.13 -12.26 -4.20
CA THR A 175 13.01 -11.18 -4.67
C THR A 175 13.15 -11.20 -6.19
N TYR A 176 13.45 -12.34 -6.81
CA TYR A 176 13.60 -12.41 -8.27
C TYR A 176 12.26 -12.27 -9.01
N THR A 177 11.16 -12.76 -8.44
CA THR A 177 9.82 -12.51 -8.98
C THR A 177 9.47 -11.03 -8.94
N GLN A 178 9.80 -10.33 -7.86
CA GLN A 178 9.57 -8.89 -7.73
C GLN A 178 10.43 -8.05 -8.67
N VAL A 179 11.62 -8.49 -9.06
CA VAL A 179 12.39 -7.84 -10.13
C VAL A 179 11.60 -7.84 -11.44
N ALA A 180 11.01 -8.98 -11.82
CA ALA A 180 10.16 -9.06 -13.00
C ALA A 180 8.87 -8.24 -12.83
N GLN A 181 8.25 -8.29 -11.66
CA GLN A 181 7.05 -7.50 -11.33
C GLN A 181 7.33 -5.99 -11.41
N TYR A 182 8.49 -5.52 -10.95
CA TYR A 182 8.90 -4.13 -11.12
C TYR A 182 8.91 -3.70 -12.59
N CYS A 183 9.53 -4.49 -13.45
CA CYS A 183 9.57 -4.17 -14.89
C CYS A 183 8.17 -4.07 -15.49
N VAL A 184 7.28 -5.00 -15.15
CA VAL A 184 5.91 -4.99 -15.66
C VAL A 184 5.13 -3.80 -15.14
N LEU A 185 5.14 -3.55 -13.82
CA LEU A 185 4.33 -2.50 -13.22
C LEU A 185 4.78 -1.09 -13.62
N ILE A 186 6.10 -0.83 -13.73
CA ILE A 186 6.56 0.52 -14.10
C ILE A 186 6.22 0.87 -15.55
N ILE A 187 6.35 -0.08 -16.46
CA ILE A 187 5.94 0.09 -17.86
C ILE A 187 4.43 0.26 -17.94
N ALA A 188 3.66 -0.57 -17.21
CA ALA A 188 2.21 -0.51 -17.16
C ALA A 188 1.67 0.81 -16.58
N TYR A 189 2.45 1.49 -15.75
CA TYR A 189 2.06 2.80 -15.19
C TYR A 189 2.44 3.96 -16.11
N LEU A 190 3.67 3.95 -16.64
CA LEU A 190 4.21 5.07 -17.42
C LEU A 190 3.61 5.12 -18.84
N VAL A 191 3.41 3.98 -19.49
CA VAL A 191 2.90 3.96 -20.88
C VAL A 191 1.55 4.67 -21.01
N PRO A 192 0.48 4.31 -20.28
CA PRO A 192 -0.78 5.03 -20.38
C PRO A 192 -0.66 6.49 -19.92
N ALA A 193 0.16 6.78 -18.90
CA ALA A 193 0.36 8.15 -18.43
C ALA A 193 0.96 9.05 -19.52
N ILE A 194 1.92 8.56 -20.29
CA ILE A 194 2.52 9.27 -21.44
C ILE A 194 1.46 9.51 -22.53
N PHE A 195 0.73 8.47 -22.95
CA PHE A 195 -0.29 8.61 -23.98
C PHE A 195 -1.39 9.59 -23.57
N ILE A 196 -1.88 9.52 -22.32
CA ILE A 196 -2.92 10.41 -21.82
C ILE A 196 -2.41 11.84 -21.71
N SER A 197 -1.18 12.05 -21.24
CA SER A 197 -0.55 13.38 -21.22
C SER A 197 -0.47 13.99 -22.63
N MET A 198 -0.07 13.20 -23.62
CA MET A 198 -0.06 13.63 -25.02
C MET A 198 -1.45 13.97 -25.54
N LEU A 199 -2.47 13.20 -25.20
CA LEU A 199 -3.87 13.47 -25.62
C LEU A 199 -4.41 14.73 -24.97
N VAL A 200 -4.12 14.96 -23.68
CA VAL A 200 -4.69 16.08 -22.92
C VAL A 200 -3.93 17.38 -23.19
N THR A 201 -2.61 17.34 -23.36
CA THR A 201 -1.76 18.55 -23.41
C THR A 201 -0.80 18.63 -24.58
N GLY A 202 -0.65 17.56 -25.36
CA GLY A 202 0.38 17.47 -26.41
C GLY A 202 1.81 17.19 -25.88
N ILE A 203 2.00 17.08 -24.54
CA ILE A 203 3.32 16.88 -23.90
C ILE A 203 3.47 15.42 -23.47
N PRO A 204 4.56 14.71 -23.90
CA PRO A 204 4.75 13.30 -23.56
C PRO A 204 5.18 13.03 -22.11
N VAL A 205 5.67 14.05 -21.39
CA VAL A 205 6.13 13.94 -20.00
C VAL A 205 4.99 14.32 -19.06
N PRO A 206 4.32 13.37 -18.37
CA PRO A 206 3.13 13.65 -17.56
C PRO A 206 3.35 14.72 -16.49
N GLN A 207 4.53 14.76 -15.87
CA GLN A 207 4.88 15.74 -14.85
C GLN A 207 4.88 17.17 -15.39
N LEU A 208 5.29 17.36 -16.64
CA LEU A 208 5.24 18.65 -17.33
C LEU A 208 3.83 18.93 -17.87
N GLY A 209 3.14 17.90 -18.35
CA GLY A 209 1.78 17.98 -18.80
C GLY A 209 0.81 18.45 -17.72
N LEU A 210 1.03 18.10 -16.45
CA LEU A 210 0.20 18.54 -15.31
C LEU A 210 0.06 20.06 -15.20
N GLY A 211 1.14 20.80 -15.48
CA GLY A 211 1.14 22.27 -15.46
C GLY A 211 0.93 22.94 -16.83
N ALA A 212 0.73 22.14 -17.88
CA ALA A 212 0.60 22.64 -19.25
C ALA A 212 -0.83 23.04 -19.61
N THR A 213 -0.96 23.78 -20.71
CA THR A 213 -2.26 24.15 -21.31
C THR A 213 -2.93 22.93 -21.93
N VAL A 214 -4.23 22.78 -21.73
CA VAL A 214 -5.04 21.71 -22.34
C VAL A 214 -5.14 21.92 -23.84
N ALA A 215 -5.07 20.84 -24.62
CA ALA A 215 -5.10 20.88 -26.09
C ALA A 215 -6.50 21.16 -26.70
N ASP A 216 -7.53 21.39 -25.88
CA ASP A 216 -8.91 21.63 -26.29
C ASP A 216 -9.19 23.06 -26.83
N GLY A 217 -8.20 23.93 -26.86
CA GLY A 217 -8.32 25.31 -27.31
C GLY A 217 -8.89 26.28 -26.27
N SER A 218 -9.15 25.84 -25.03
CA SER A 218 -9.66 26.73 -23.96
C SER A 218 -8.63 27.75 -23.46
N GLY A 219 -7.34 27.52 -23.72
CA GLY A 219 -6.23 28.34 -23.22
C GLY A 219 -5.96 28.16 -21.72
N LEU A 220 -6.67 27.28 -21.03
CA LEU A 220 -6.50 26.97 -19.61
C LEU A 220 -5.43 25.91 -19.41
N THR A 221 -4.70 26.01 -18.30
CA THR A 221 -3.87 24.88 -17.83
C THR A 221 -4.75 23.74 -17.32
N VAL A 222 -4.19 22.53 -17.24
CA VAL A 222 -4.91 21.35 -16.71
C VAL A 222 -5.48 21.62 -15.33
N LEU A 223 -4.71 22.24 -14.44
CA LEU A 223 -5.14 22.52 -13.07
C LEU A 223 -6.22 23.60 -13.03
N GLU A 224 -6.11 24.68 -13.81
CA GLU A 224 -7.14 25.71 -13.90
C GLU A 224 -8.44 25.17 -14.48
N LYS A 225 -8.39 24.35 -15.54
CA LYS A 225 -9.57 23.71 -16.10
C LYS A 225 -10.23 22.80 -15.07
N LEU A 226 -9.42 22.01 -14.35
CA LEU A 226 -9.92 21.08 -13.34
C LEU A 226 -10.56 21.83 -12.15
N ASP A 227 -9.93 22.92 -11.68
CA ASP A 227 -10.49 23.75 -10.62
C ASP A 227 -11.86 24.32 -11.03
N ARG A 228 -11.97 24.93 -12.23
CA ARG A 228 -13.23 25.47 -12.72
C ARG A 228 -14.30 24.40 -12.84
N THR A 229 -13.98 23.28 -13.49
CA THR A 229 -14.93 22.18 -13.69
C THR A 229 -15.45 21.63 -12.35
N LEU A 230 -14.58 21.46 -11.36
CA LEU A 230 -14.99 20.94 -10.05
C LEU A 230 -15.81 21.95 -9.26
N VAL A 231 -15.47 23.23 -9.29
CA VAL A 231 -16.25 24.29 -8.64
C VAL A 231 -17.65 24.41 -9.26
N ASP A 232 -17.78 24.33 -10.58
CA ASP A 232 -19.06 24.33 -11.29
C ASP A 232 -19.95 23.12 -10.89
N LEU A 233 -19.35 22.00 -10.49
CA LEU A 233 -20.04 20.81 -9.99
C LEU A 233 -20.27 20.83 -8.46
N GLY A 234 -19.94 21.94 -7.78
CA GLY A 234 -20.13 22.13 -6.34
C GLY A 234 -19.05 21.52 -5.46
N PHE A 235 -17.94 21.02 -6.01
CA PHE A 235 -16.77 20.59 -5.25
C PHE A 235 -15.89 21.79 -4.85
N ALA A 236 -15.00 21.59 -3.90
CA ALA A 236 -13.88 22.52 -3.68
C ALA A 236 -12.94 22.50 -4.90
N ALA A 237 -12.21 23.60 -5.12
CA ALA A 237 -11.20 23.65 -6.14
C ALA A 237 -10.14 22.54 -5.91
N TYR A 238 -9.66 21.92 -6.97
CA TYR A 238 -8.73 20.80 -6.90
C TYR A 238 -7.39 21.15 -6.24
N THR A 239 -6.96 22.39 -6.45
CA THR A 239 -5.71 22.92 -5.91
C THR A 239 -5.86 23.49 -4.50
N GLU A 240 -7.08 23.62 -3.97
CA GLU A 240 -7.35 24.07 -2.61
C GLU A 240 -7.43 22.89 -1.64
N GLY A 241 -6.79 23.05 -0.46
CA GLY A 241 -6.87 22.07 0.63
C GLY A 241 -8.09 22.30 1.51
N SER A 242 -8.77 21.25 1.90
CA SER A 242 -9.89 21.27 2.85
C SER A 242 -9.52 20.72 4.23
N LYS A 243 -8.42 19.97 4.34
CA LYS A 243 -7.93 19.38 5.58
C LYS A 243 -7.22 20.41 6.45
N SER A 244 -7.36 20.29 7.78
CA SER A 244 -6.59 21.11 8.70
C SER A 244 -5.09 20.85 8.57
N MET A 245 -4.26 21.87 8.77
CA MET A 245 -2.80 21.74 8.75
C MET A 245 -2.29 20.71 9.76
N ILE A 246 -2.96 20.60 10.91
CA ILE A 246 -2.61 19.61 11.96
C ILE A 246 -2.83 18.19 11.44
N ASP A 247 -3.97 17.92 10.79
CA ASP A 247 -4.27 16.59 10.26
C ASP A 247 -3.33 16.24 9.09
N MET A 248 -3.07 17.18 8.18
CA MET A 248 -2.10 17.01 7.09
C MET A 248 -0.71 16.65 7.64
N PHE A 249 -0.24 17.39 8.64
CA PHE A 249 1.05 17.11 9.29
C PHE A 249 1.04 15.74 9.99
N ALA A 250 -0.01 15.41 10.72
CA ALA A 250 -0.13 14.14 11.45
C ALA A 250 -0.17 12.94 10.50
N ILE A 251 -0.92 13.01 9.40
CA ILE A 251 -0.96 11.96 8.37
C ILE A 251 0.43 11.82 7.72
N THR A 252 1.03 12.92 7.28
CA THR A 252 2.37 12.89 6.66
C THR A 252 3.40 12.28 7.60
N LEU A 253 3.42 12.69 8.86
CA LEU A 253 4.34 12.17 9.87
C LEU A 253 4.09 10.69 10.16
N ALA A 254 2.83 10.28 10.35
CA ALA A 254 2.47 8.89 10.61
C ALA A 254 2.90 7.97 9.46
N LEU A 255 2.66 8.38 8.21
CA LEU A 255 3.08 7.64 7.03
C LEU A 255 4.62 7.61 6.89
N MET A 256 5.29 8.75 7.14
CA MET A 256 6.73 8.87 7.03
C MET A 256 7.47 7.98 8.04
N VAL A 257 7.13 8.09 9.31
CA VAL A 257 7.79 7.29 10.35
C VAL A 257 7.30 5.84 10.37
N GLY A 258 6.03 5.62 10.02
CA GLY A 258 5.46 4.28 9.87
C GLY A 258 6.19 3.45 8.82
N THR A 259 6.56 4.06 7.70
CA THR A 259 7.42 3.46 6.68
C THR A 259 8.70 2.87 7.28
N ALA A 260 9.35 3.62 8.15
CA ALA A 260 10.60 3.18 8.79
C ALA A 260 10.38 2.08 9.86
N GLY A 261 9.13 1.77 10.17
CA GLY A 261 8.73 0.66 11.05
C GLY A 261 8.17 -0.56 10.32
N LEU A 262 8.09 -0.56 8.97
CA LEU A 262 7.50 -1.67 8.21
C LEU A 262 8.44 -2.87 8.09
N PRO A 263 8.06 -4.04 8.63
CA PRO A 263 8.95 -5.20 8.68
C PRO A 263 9.36 -5.74 7.30
N HIS A 264 8.44 -5.80 6.34
CA HIS A 264 8.69 -6.33 5.00
C HIS A 264 9.64 -5.45 4.17
N VAL A 265 9.67 -4.14 4.42
CA VAL A 265 10.63 -3.22 3.79
C VAL A 265 12.00 -3.34 4.45
N ILE A 266 12.03 -3.41 5.79
CA ILE A 266 13.27 -3.50 6.57
C ILE A 266 14.05 -4.77 6.22
N VAL A 267 13.38 -5.91 6.05
CA VAL A 267 14.03 -7.19 5.75
C VAL A 267 14.86 -7.15 4.47
N ARG A 268 14.54 -6.24 3.53
CA ARG A 268 15.30 -6.05 2.28
C ARG A 268 16.75 -5.64 2.49
N PHE A 269 17.06 -4.98 3.60
CA PHE A 269 18.45 -4.61 3.91
C PHE A 269 19.29 -5.81 4.36
N PHE A 270 18.65 -6.91 4.80
CA PHE A 270 19.36 -8.14 5.18
C PHE A 270 19.66 -9.06 3.98
N THR A 271 19.03 -8.85 2.83
CA THR A 271 19.17 -9.70 1.64
C THR A 271 20.42 -9.42 0.81
N VAL A 272 21.12 -8.31 1.03
CA VAL A 272 22.34 -7.93 0.30
C VAL A 272 23.62 -8.25 1.10
N PRO A 273 24.78 -8.47 0.42
CA PRO A 273 25.99 -8.94 1.11
C PRO A 273 26.60 -7.97 2.12
N ARG A 274 26.63 -6.66 1.79
CA ARG A 274 27.41 -5.65 2.53
C ARG A 274 26.54 -4.48 2.96
N VAL A 275 26.99 -3.72 3.96
CA VAL A 275 26.35 -2.46 4.38
C VAL A 275 26.38 -1.41 3.26
N SER A 276 27.46 -1.34 2.46
CA SER A 276 27.55 -0.49 1.27
C SER A 276 26.50 -0.86 0.23
N ASP A 277 26.25 -2.16 0.04
CA ASP A 277 25.27 -2.68 -0.92
C ASP A 277 23.84 -2.37 -0.46
N ALA A 278 23.57 -2.36 0.85
CA ALA A 278 22.29 -1.92 1.39
C ALA A 278 22.01 -0.44 1.07
N ARG A 279 23.00 0.43 1.22
CA ARG A 279 22.88 1.85 0.85
C ARG A 279 22.68 2.04 -0.65
N LEU A 280 23.46 1.35 -1.47
CA LEU A 280 23.35 1.41 -2.94
C LEU A 280 21.99 0.90 -3.41
N SER A 281 21.53 -0.22 -2.87
CA SER A 281 20.20 -0.79 -3.12
C SER A 281 19.06 0.18 -2.73
N ALA A 282 19.19 0.86 -1.58
CA ALA A 282 18.24 1.87 -1.16
C ALA A 282 18.20 3.08 -2.12
N GLY A 283 19.35 3.50 -2.63
CA GLY A 283 19.45 4.55 -3.65
C GLY A 283 18.76 4.16 -4.96
N TYR A 284 19.01 2.96 -5.46
CA TYR A 284 18.30 2.44 -6.65
C TYR A 284 16.80 2.36 -6.43
N ALA A 285 16.35 1.82 -5.30
CA ALA A 285 14.92 1.73 -4.98
C ALA A 285 14.26 3.11 -4.94
N LEU A 286 14.94 4.13 -4.37
CA LEU A 286 14.41 5.50 -4.33
C LEU A 286 14.19 6.07 -5.74
N VAL A 287 15.15 5.90 -6.65
CA VAL A 287 15.00 6.33 -8.05
C VAL A 287 13.85 5.61 -8.72
N PHE A 288 13.73 4.30 -8.53
CA PHE A 288 12.67 3.48 -9.13
C PHE A 288 11.28 3.84 -8.58
N ILE A 289 11.16 4.13 -7.30
CA ILE A 289 9.93 4.61 -6.66
C ILE A 289 9.57 6.00 -7.18
N ALA A 290 10.54 6.90 -7.30
CA ALA A 290 10.32 8.27 -7.76
C ALA A 290 9.70 8.34 -9.16
N LEU A 291 10.02 7.40 -10.05
CA LEU A 291 9.43 7.34 -11.40
C LEU A 291 7.90 7.24 -11.35
N LEU A 292 7.35 6.38 -10.51
CA LEU A 292 5.90 6.25 -10.35
C LEU A 292 5.32 7.41 -9.55
N TYR A 293 5.94 7.77 -8.43
CA TYR A 293 5.38 8.72 -7.47
C TYR A 293 5.35 10.15 -8.00
N THR A 294 6.32 10.57 -8.82
CA THR A 294 6.28 11.87 -9.50
C THR A 294 5.25 11.91 -10.64
N THR A 295 4.88 10.75 -11.18
CA THR A 295 3.87 10.65 -12.26
C THR A 295 2.44 10.60 -11.71
N ALA A 296 2.23 10.09 -10.50
CA ALA A 296 0.90 9.85 -9.92
C ALA A 296 0.01 11.10 -9.81
N PRO A 297 0.50 12.31 -9.47
CA PRO A 297 -0.31 13.53 -9.48
C PRO A 297 -0.91 13.84 -10.86
N ALA A 298 -0.10 13.70 -11.90
CA ALA A 298 -0.57 13.92 -13.27
C ALA A 298 -1.62 12.88 -13.69
N VAL A 299 -1.39 11.60 -13.38
CA VAL A 299 -2.37 10.53 -13.63
C VAL A 299 -3.68 10.80 -12.89
N GLY A 300 -3.63 11.24 -11.64
CA GLY A 300 -4.82 11.59 -10.86
C GLY A 300 -5.61 12.76 -11.45
N ALA A 301 -4.92 13.85 -11.82
CA ALA A 301 -5.55 15.03 -12.43
C ALA A 301 -6.17 14.71 -13.80
N PHE A 302 -5.43 14.02 -14.66
CA PHE A 302 -5.94 13.62 -15.99
C PHE A 302 -7.12 12.65 -15.87
N ALA A 303 -7.04 11.67 -14.96
CA ALA A 303 -8.14 10.73 -14.74
C ALA A 303 -9.40 11.43 -14.24
N ARG A 304 -9.27 12.42 -13.36
CA ARG A 304 -10.38 13.21 -12.84
C ARG A 304 -11.04 14.03 -13.93
N LEU A 305 -10.23 14.75 -14.72
CA LEU A 305 -10.70 15.58 -15.82
C LEU A 305 -11.43 14.71 -16.86
N ASN A 306 -10.78 13.66 -17.35
CA ASN A 306 -11.36 12.76 -18.35
C ASN A 306 -12.65 12.09 -17.85
N PHE A 307 -12.69 11.70 -16.57
CA PHE A 307 -13.89 11.09 -15.98
C PHE A 307 -15.08 12.07 -16.02
N VAL A 308 -14.88 13.30 -15.55
CA VAL A 308 -15.97 14.30 -15.53
C VAL A 308 -16.42 14.63 -16.95
N ASP A 309 -15.49 14.89 -17.86
CA ASP A 309 -15.80 15.23 -19.26
C ASP A 309 -16.58 14.12 -19.98
N THR A 310 -16.41 12.85 -19.55
CA THR A 310 -17.03 11.68 -20.20
C THR A 310 -18.36 11.26 -19.57
N VAL A 311 -18.52 11.48 -18.27
CA VAL A 311 -19.66 10.94 -17.51
C VAL A 311 -20.76 11.98 -17.28
N GLN A 312 -20.39 13.26 -17.11
CA GLN A 312 -21.33 14.32 -16.79
C GLN A 312 -22.35 14.54 -17.92
N GLY A 313 -23.63 14.38 -17.58
CA GLY A 313 -24.75 14.57 -18.51
C GLY A 313 -24.95 13.44 -19.51
N ALA A 314 -24.17 12.34 -19.44
CA ALA A 314 -24.32 11.19 -20.32
C ALA A 314 -25.65 10.46 -20.06
N ALA A 315 -26.42 10.15 -21.11
CA ALA A 315 -27.66 9.40 -20.99
C ALA A 315 -27.38 7.93 -20.70
N TYR A 316 -27.82 7.41 -19.53
CA TYR A 316 -27.43 6.06 -19.07
C TYR A 316 -27.80 4.93 -20.07
N ALA A 317 -29.02 4.96 -20.62
CA ALA A 317 -29.53 3.93 -21.51
C ALA A 317 -29.02 4.04 -22.96
N ALA A 318 -28.51 5.21 -23.38
CA ALA A 318 -28.06 5.41 -24.74
C ALA A 318 -26.74 4.67 -25.05
N PRO A 319 -26.46 4.32 -26.34
CA PRO A 319 -25.14 3.88 -26.75
C PRO A 319 -24.08 4.97 -26.54
N ALA A 320 -22.85 4.59 -26.23
CA ALA A 320 -21.76 5.54 -25.99
C ALA A 320 -21.51 6.48 -27.19
N GLU A 321 -21.63 5.97 -28.42
CA GLU A 321 -21.47 6.72 -29.67
C GLU A 321 -22.57 7.78 -29.88
N ALA A 322 -23.69 7.66 -29.17
CA ALA A 322 -24.83 8.61 -29.17
C ALA A 322 -24.87 9.47 -27.91
N GLY A 323 -23.74 9.68 -27.23
CA GLY A 323 -23.66 10.46 -25.98
C GLY A 323 -24.19 9.74 -24.75
N GLY A 324 -24.19 8.42 -24.80
CA GLY A 324 -24.59 7.58 -23.67
C GLY A 324 -23.45 7.27 -22.68
N ALA A 325 -23.81 6.60 -21.60
CA ALA A 325 -22.86 6.18 -20.58
C ALA A 325 -21.75 5.29 -21.19
N PRO A 326 -20.49 5.63 -20.95
CA PRO A 326 -19.38 4.91 -21.55
C PRO A 326 -19.31 3.46 -21.05
N GLY A 327 -18.69 2.59 -21.84
CA GLY A 327 -18.62 1.14 -21.55
C GLY A 327 -17.96 0.83 -20.21
N PHE A 328 -16.91 1.57 -19.84
CA PHE A 328 -16.25 1.42 -18.54
C PHE A 328 -17.23 1.65 -17.38
N PHE A 329 -18.12 2.63 -17.45
CA PHE A 329 -19.07 2.95 -16.39
C PHE A 329 -19.94 1.72 -16.06
N LYS A 330 -20.54 1.10 -17.07
CA LYS A 330 -21.36 -0.11 -16.92
C LYS A 330 -20.54 -1.32 -16.43
N THR A 331 -19.26 -1.42 -16.85
CA THR A 331 -18.37 -2.49 -16.40
C THR A 331 -18.05 -2.36 -14.91
N PHE A 332 -17.71 -1.15 -14.44
CA PHE A 332 -17.44 -0.92 -13.02
C PHE A 332 -18.71 -0.96 -12.16
N GLU A 333 -19.87 -0.59 -12.70
CA GLU A 333 -21.15 -0.77 -12.01
C GLU A 333 -21.46 -2.26 -11.78
N ARG A 334 -21.27 -3.11 -12.79
CA ARG A 334 -21.49 -4.56 -12.68
C ARG A 334 -20.69 -5.19 -11.54
N ILE A 335 -19.48 -4.74 -11.29
CA ILE A 335 -18.62 -5.23 -10.20
C ILE A 335 -18.79 -4.44 -8.90
N GLY A 336 -19.67 -3.42 -8.87
CA GLY A 336 -20.03 -2.67 -7.66
C GLY A 336 -19.06 -1.57 -7.25
N LEU A 337 -18.20 -1.10 -8.17
CA LEU A 337 -17.26 0.00 -7.92
C LEU A 337 -17.76 1.35 -8.47
N ILE A 338 -18.79 1.33 -9.27
CA ILE A 338 -19.65 2.48 -9.64
C ILE A 338 -21.09 2.11 -9.30
N ALA A 339 -21.90 3.10 -8.95
CA ALA A 339 -23.33 2.97 -8.84
C ALA A 339 -23.98 4.29 -9.25
N TRP A 340 -25.13 4.20 -9.88
CA TRP A 340 -25.91 5.35 -10.30
C TRP A 340 -27.35 5.24 -9.79
N VAL A 341 -27.92 6.38 -9.41
CA VAL A 341 -29.29 6.49 -8.93
C VAL A 341 -29.91 7.70 -9.58
N ASP A 342 -30.79 7.49 -10.55
CA ASP A 342 -31.58 8.57 -11.17
C ASP A 342 -32.50 9.20 -10.11
N LYS A 343 -32.15 10.41 -9.63
CA LYS A 343 -32.90 11.12 -8.59
C LYS A 343 -33.99 12.02 -9.18
N ASN A 344 -33.73 12.59 -10.36
CA ASN A 344 -34.59 13.54 -11.02
C ASN A 344 -35.46 12.93 -12.12
N GLY A 345 -35.21 11.68 -12.51
CA GLY A 345 -35.99 10.94 -13.51
C GLY A 345 -35.70 11.31 -14.96
N ASP A 346 -34.54 11.95 -15.25
CA ASP A 346 -34.19 12.38 -16.61
C ASP A 346 -33.35 11.36 -17.40
N GLY A 347 -32.94 10.26 -16.76
CA GLY A 347 -32.13 9.19 -17.36
C GLY A 347 -30.71 9.58 -17.69
N LYS A 348 -30.20 10.69 -17.16
CA LYS A 348 -28.82 11.17 -17.36
C LYS A 348 -28.03 11.10 -16.08
N ILE A 349 -26.72 10.96 -16.19
CA ILE A 349 -25.81 10.90 -15.05
C ILE A 349 -25.45 12.32 -14.61
N GLN A 350 -25.93 12.75 -13.44
CA GLN A 350 -25.47 13.96 -12.77
C GLN A 350 -24.38 13.60 -11.77
N TYR A 351 -23.16 14.05 -12.06
CA TYR A 351 -22.03 13.92 -11.16
C TYR A 351 -21.77 15.26 -10.47
N ALA A 352 -21.90 15.31 -9.15
CA ALA A 352 -21.78 16.52 -8.36
C ALA A 352 -21.14 16.25 -6.99
N ALA A 353 -20.92 17.29 -6.18
CA ALA A 353 -20.38 17.15 -4.83
C ALA A 353 -21.35 16.44 -3.88
N GLY A 354 -20.79 15.66 -2.95
CA GLY A 354 -21.52 14.89 -1.95
C GLY A 354 -21.77 13.43 -2.34
N PRO A 355 -22.14 12.59 -1.36
CA PRO A 355 -22.47 11.19 -1.64
C PRO A 355 -23.87 11.08 -2.27
N PRO A 356 -24.08 10.21 -3.30
CA PRO A 356 -25.40 10.05 -3.91
C PRO A 356 -26.40 9.32 -3.00
N PHE A 357 -25.90 8.50 -2.07
CA PHE A 357 -26.64 7.73 -1.06
C PHE A 357 -25.73 7.42 0.14
N GLU A 358 -26.30 6.89 1.21
CA GLU A 358 -25.56 6.58 2.43
C GLU A 358 -24.70 5.32 2.27
N GLY A 359 -23.41 5.40 2.58
CA GLY A 359 -22.48 4.28 2.63
C GLY A 359 -22.01 3.78 1.26
N ARG A 360 -21.60 2.51 1.20
CA ARG A 360 -21.20 1.83 -0.05
C ARG A 360 -22.44 1.25 -0.74
N PRO A 361 -22.43 1.13 -2.09
CA PRO A 361 -23.60 0.64 -2.80
C PRO A 361 -23.95 -0.79 -2.40
N VAL A 362 -25.21 -1.00 -2.06
CA VAL A 362 -25.85 -2.30 -1.85
C VAL A 362 -26.89 -2.45 -2.94
N PHE A 363 -26.79 -3.51 -3.73
CA PHE A 363 -27.65 -3.70 -4.90
C PHE A 363 -28.73 -4.73 -4.63
N ALA A 364 -29.94 -4.44 -5.13
CA ALA A 364 -31.00 -5.40 -5.24
C ALA A 364 -30.78 -6.36 -6.43
N ASP A 365 -31.53 -7.46 -6.44
CA ASP A 365 -31.64 -8.31 -7.63
C ASP A 365 -32.45 -7.60 -8.71
N GLY A 366 -31.98 -7.68 -9.97
CA GLY A 366 -32.63 -7.08 -11.12
C GLY A 366 -32.04 -5.75 -11.56
N LEU A 367 -32.64 -5.18 -12.63
CA LEU A 367 -32.22 -3.93 -13.27
C LEU A 367 -33.36 -2.90 -13.17
N GLY A 368 -32.97 -1.63 -13.10
CA GLY A 368 -33.91 -0.51 -13.13
C GLY A 368 -34.38 -0.14 -14.55
N PRO A 369 -35.20 0.93 -14.65
CA PRO A 369 -35.85 1.33 -15.91
C PRO A 369 -34.88 1.63 -17.07
N ASN A 370 -33.67 2.13 -16.77
CA ASN A 370 -32.66 2.45 -17.75
C ASN A 370 -31.67 1.30 -18.00
N GLY A 371 -31.84 0.14 -17.29
CA GLY A 371 -30.93 -0.98 -17.33
C GLY A 371 -29.79 -0.92 -16.32
N GLU A 372 -29.82 0.05 -15.39
CA GLU A 372 -28.90 0.20 -14.26
C GLU A 372 -29.15 -0.84 -13.16
N ARG A 373 -28.13 -1.11 -12.35
CA ARG A 373 -28.32 -1.91 -11.13
C ARG A 373 -29.05 -1.09 -10.06
N VAL A 374 -30.11 -1.66 -9.48
CA VAL A 374 -30.93 -0.98 -8.46
C VAL A 374 -30.16 -0.90 -7.13
N VAL A 375 -29.93 0.31 -6.66
CA VAL A 375 -29.28 0.61 -5.37
C VAL A 375 -30.35 0.66 -4.26
N MET A 376 -30.11 -0.07 -3.16
CA MET A 376 -31.02 -0.15 -2.01
C MET A 376 -30.73 0.87 -0.91
N ASN A 377 -29.58 1.55 -0.97
CA ASN A 377 -29.16 2.52 0.04
C ASN A 377 -30.09 3.73 0.08
N THR A 378 -30.23 4.37 1.25
CA THR A 378 -30.97 5.62 1.42
C THR A 378 -30.35 6.72 0.56
N ARG A 379 -31.15 7.31 -0.33
CA ARG A 379 -30.73 8.44 -1.20
C ARG A 379 -30.52 9.70 -0.36
N THR A 380 -29.52 10.50 -0.74
CA THR A 380 -29.27 11.82 -0.13
C THR A 380 -29.97 12.92 -0.90
N GLU A 381 -30.14 14.09 -0.28
CA GLU A 381 -30.83 15.26 -0.84
C GLU A 381 -29.99 16.05 -1.87
N ASN A 382 -28.67 15.79 -1.98
CA ASN A 382 -27.81 16.53 -2.92
C ASN A 382 -28.04 16.12 -4.39
N ALA A 383 -27.50 16.92 -5.33
CA ALA A 383 -27.65 16.72 -6.76
C ALA A 383 -26.82 15.57 -7.34
N ASN A 384 -25.89 14.98 -6.56
CA ASN A 384 -25.05 13.90 -7.05
C ASN A 384 -25.82 12.58 -7.16
N GLU A 385 -25.70 11.92 -8.29
CA GLU A 385 -26.36 10.66 -8.61
C GLU A 385 -25.38 9.49 -8.77
N ALA A 386 -24.09 9.78 -8.93
CA ALA A 386 -23.08 8.77 -9.21
C ALA A 386 -22.13 8.53 -8.02
N TYR A 387 -22.05 7.29 -7.56
CA TYR A 387 -21.02 6.79 -6.67
C TYR A 387 -19.85 6.26 -7.48
N VAL A 388 -18.64 6.62 -7.10
CA VAL A 388 -17.39 6.17 -7.75
C VAL A 388 -16.39 5.76 -6.69
N ASP A 389 -15.98 4.50 -6.72
CA ASP A 389 -14.88 4.02 -5.87
C ASP A 389 -13.55 4.60 -6.36
N ARG A 390 -12.75 5.13 -5.44
CA ARG A 390 -11.47 5.80 -5.78
C ARG A 390 -10.46 4.87 -6.43
N ASP A 391 -10.56 3.58 -6.15
CA ASP A 391 -9.62 2.55 -6.65
C ASP A 391 -9.77 2.25 -8.16
N ILE A 392 -10.79 2.83 -8.84
CA ILE A 392 -10.95 2.61 -10.29
C ILE A 392 -10.12 3.56 -11.16
N MET A 393 -9.67 4.71 -10.64
CA MET A 393 -9.18 5.81 -11.47
C MET A 393 -8.00 5.42 -12.38
N VAL A 394 -7.03 4.68 -11.87
CA VAL A 394 -5.89 4.22 -12.68
C VAL A 394 -6.31 3.15 -13.69
N LEU A 395 -7.21 2.25 -13.27
CA LEU A 395 -7.65 1.12 -14.10
C LEU A 395 -8.58 1.57 -15.24
N ALA A 396 -9.47 2.54 -14.96
CA ALA A 396 -10.43 3.07 -15.91
C ALA A 396 -9.82 4.09 -16.88
N ASN A 397 -8.81 4.85 -16.46
CA ASN A 397 -8.30 5.99 -17.24
C ASN A 397 -7.86 5.63 -18.67
N PRO A 398 -7.19 4.49 -18.97
CA PRO A 398 -6.90 4.09 -20.33
C PRO A 398 -8.16 3.81 -21.17
N GLU A 399 -9.22 3.27 -20.58
CA GLU A 399 -10.50 3.03 -21.25
C GLU A 399 -11.24 4.34 -21.50
N ILE A 400 -11.28 5.25 -20.51
CA ILE A 400 -11.87 6.59 -20.60
C ILE A 400 -11.19 7.39 -21.73
N ALA A 401 -9.85 7.33 -21.80
CA ALA A 401 -9.06 8.03 -22.82
C ALA A 401 -9.08 7.34 -24.19
N GLY A 402 -9.81 6.24 -24.36
CA GLY A 402 -9.90 5.50 -25.63
C GLY A 402 -8.59 4.88 -26.10
N LEU A 403 -7.70 4.51 -25.19
CA LEU A 403 -6.41 3.93 -25.52
C LEU A 403 -6.56 2.51 -26.11
N PRO A 404 -5.59 2.05 -26.94
CA PRO A 404 -5.62 0.73 -27.52
C PRO A 404 -5.74 -0.40 -26.48
N GLY A 405 -6.46 -1.47 -26.80
CA GLY A 405 -6.71 -2.60 -25.89
C GLY A 405 -5.46 -3.26 -25.30
N TRP A 406 -4.29 -3.18 -25.96
CA TRP A 406 -3.03 -3.67 -25.39
C TRP A 406 -2.53 -2.81 -24.23
N VAL A 407 -2.83 -1.50 -24.21
CA VAL A 407 -2.50 -0.61 -23.06
C VAL A 407 -3.37 -0.97 -21.87
N ILE A 408 -4.67 -1.20 -22.09
CA ILE A 408 -5.60 -1.65 -21.04
C ILE A 408 -5.12 -2.99 -20.43
N ALA A 409 -4.75 -3.94 -21.31
CA ALA A 409 -4.20 -5.24 -20.88
C ALA A 409 -2.88 -5.11 -20.08
N LEU A 410 -2.03 -4.16 -20.47
CA LEU A 410 -0.79 -3.87 -19.77
C LEU A 410 -1.05 -3.31 -18.37
N VAL A 411 -2.03 -2.39 -18.21
CA VAL A 411 -2.43 -1.85 -16.90
C VAL A 411 -2.98 -2.95 -16.00
N ALA A 412 -3.74 -3.90 -16.57
CA ALA A 412 -4.20 -5.09 -15.83
C ALA A 412 -3.03 -5.88 -15.24
N ALA A 413 -2.05 -6.22 -16.07
CA ALA A 413 -0.87 -6.96 -15.64
C ALA A 413 -0.05 -6.17 -14.58
N GLY A 414 0.06 -4.84 -14.74
CA GLY A 414 0.74 -3.96 -13.78
C GLY A 414 0.03 -3.88 -12.44
N GLY A 415 -1.29 -3.73 -12.42
CA GLY A 415 -2.11 -3.69 -11.19
C GLY A 415 -2.01 -5.01 -10.40
N VAL A 416 -2.05 -6.14 -11.11
CA VAL A 416 -1.83 -7.46 -10.49
C VAL A 416 -0.40 -7.57 -9.95
N ALA A 417 0.62 -7.20 -10.72
CA ALA A 417 2.01 -7.24 -10.28
C ALA A 417 2.23 -6.42 -9.01
N ALA A 418 1.69 -5.19 -8.96
CA ALA A 418 1.80 -4.30 -7.81
C ALA A 418 1.15 -4.89 -6.53
N ALA A 419 -0.05 -5.44 -6.65
CA ALA A 419 -0.76 -6.00 -5.50
C ALA A 419 -0.09 -7.29 -4.98
N LEU A 420 0.32 -8.18 -5.87
CA LEU A 420 0.90 -9.47 -5.52
C LEU A 420 2.33 -9.36 -4.99
N SER A 421 3.14 -8.39 -5.48
CA SER A 421 4.52 -8.19 -5.02
C SER A 421 4.57 -7.88 -3.52
N THR A 422 3.79 -6.91 -3.08
CA THR A 422 3.73 -6.49 -1.68
C THR A 422 3.04 -7.53 -0.80
N ALA A 423 1.96 -8.15 -1.29
CA ALA A 423 1.29 -9.22 -0.55
C ALA A 423 2.24 -10.35 -0.19
N ALA A 424 3.11 -10.76 -1.12
CA ALA A 424 4.10 -11.80 -0.88
C ALA A 424 5.13 -11.42 0.18
N GLY A 425 5.64 -10.18 0.13
CA GLY A 425 6.56 -9.66 1.14
C GLY A 425 5.95 -9.66 2.55
N LEU A 426 4.70 -9.19 2.68
CA LEU A 426 3.96 -9.17 3.96
C LEU A 426 3.72 -10.57 4.52
N LEU A 427 3.28 -11.50 3.67
CA LEU A 427 3.04 -12.89 4.08
C LEU A 427 4.31 -13.61 4.49
N LEU A 428 5.45 -13.30 3.82
CA LEU A 428 6.73 -13.86 4.20
C LEU A 428 7.19 -13.39 5.58
N VAL A 429 7.06 -12.10 5.91
CA VAL A 429 7.48 -11.61 7.23
C VAL A 429 6.58 -12.13 8.35
N ILE A 430 5.28 -12.33 8.11
CA ILE A 430 4.38 -13.02 9.05
C ILE A 430 4.88 -14.46 9.27
N SER A 431 5.13 -15.18 8.18
CA SER A 431 5.63 -16.56 8.20
C SER A 431 6.98 -16.69 8.92
N ALA A 432 7.93 -15.81 8.61
CA ALA A 432 9.24 -15.78 9.25
C ALA A 432 9.12 -15.51 10.76
N SER A 433 8.30 -14.55 11.16
CA SER A 433 8.12 -14.23 12.57
C SER A 433 7.46 -15.36 13.36
N LEU A 434 6.50 -16.06 12.78
CA LEU A 434 5.86 -17.21 13.45
C LEU A 434 6.81 -18.40 13.55
N SER A 435 7.54 -18.74 12.49
CA SER A 435 8.43 -19.92 12.47
C SER A 435 9.77 -19.65 13.16
N HIS A 436 10.43 -18.54 12.86
CA HIS A 436 11.74 -18.22 13.41
C HIS A 436 11.64 -17.60 14.81
N ASP A 437 10.93 -16.45 14.95
CA ASP A 437 10.93 -15.70 16.20
C ASP A 437 10.14 -16.41 17.31
N ILE A 438 8.94 -16.93 16.97
CA ILE A 438 8.09 -17.60 17.96
C ILE A 438 8.51 -19.05 18.15
N MET A 439 8.51 -19.87 17.10
CA MET A 439 8.78 -21.31 17.29
C MET A 439 10.25 -21.55 17.64
N ARG A 440 11.21 -21.21 16.78
CA ARG A 440 12.62 -21.53 16.99
C ARG A 440 13.26 -20.77 18.14
N LYS A 441 13.17 -19.43 18.11
CA LYS A 441 13.89 -18.57 19.09
C LYS A 441 13.23 -18.49 20.46
N THR A 442 11.91 -18.76 20.56
CA THR A 442 11.19 -18.58 21.83
C THR A 442 10.79 -19.90 22.49
N PHE A 443 10.04 -20.77 21.79
CA PHE A 443 9.43 -21.96 22.41
C PHE A 443 10.16 -23.27 22.15
N PHE A 444 10.70 -23.49 20.95
CA PHE A 444 11.28 -24.76 20.53
C PHE A 444 12.69 -24.62 19.94
N PRO A 445 13.72 -24.26 20.75
CA PRO A 445 15.08 -24.01 20.22
C PRO A 445 15.73 -25.21 19.55
N GLN A 446 15.20 -26.42 19.79
CA GLN A 446 15.76 -27.70 19.31
C GLN A 446 15.22 -28.12 17.93
N ILE A 447 14.31 -27.34 17.29
CA ILE A 447 13.80 -27.74 15.99
C ILE A 447 14.89 -27.72 14.92
N THR A 448 14.83 -28.70 14.03
CA THR A 448 15.73 -28.77 12.88
C THR A 448 15.39 -27.75 11.82
N ASP A 449 16.35 -27.36 10.98
CA ASP A 449 16.11 -26.41 9.87
C ASP A 449 15.01 -26.88 8.93
N ARG A 450 14.87 -28.19 8.71
CA ARG A 450 13.81 -28.78 7.90
C ARG A 450 12.42 -28.60 8.53
N GLN A 451 12.32 -28.80 9.84
CA GLN A 451 11.06 -28.59 10.58
C GLN A 451 10.68 -27.12 10.61
N GLU A 452 11.66 -26.21 10.83
CA GLU A 452 11.44 -24.77 10.77
C GLU A 452 10.95 -24.33 9.38
N LEU A 453 11.55 -24.83 8.31
CA LEU A 453 11.13 -24.52 6.94
C LEU A 453 9.69 -24.99 6.64
N TRP A 454 9.30 -26.18 7.13
CA TRP A 454 7.92 -26.65 7.00
C TRP A 454 6.95 -25.82 7.83
N ALA A 455 7.34 -25.43 9.04
CA ALA A 455 6.55 -24.52 9.88
C ALA A 455 6.36 -23.15 9.20
N ALA A 456 7.41 -22.61 8.59
CA ALA A 456 7.35 -21.36 7.83
C ALA A 456 6.35 -21.45 6.66
N ARG A 457 6.41 -22.52 5.88
CA ARG A 457 5.47 -22.76 4.77
C ARG A 457 4.03 -22.91 5.25
N GLY A 458 3.81 -23.64 6.36
CA GLY A 458 2.49 -23.77 6.98
C GLY A 458 1.95 -22.43 7.50
N ALA A 459 2.79 -21.63 8.14
CA ALA A 459 2.44 -20.29 8.61
C ALA A 459 2.11 -19.35 7.43
N ALA A 460 2.86 -19.42 6.33
CA ALA A 460 2.57 -18.66 5.12
C ALA A 460 1.20 -19.05 4.53
N ALA A 461 0.91 -20.34 4.43
CA ALA A 461 -0.38 -20.84 3.94
C ALA A 461 -1.56 -20.36 4.81
N ALA A 462 -1.41 -20.44 6.14
CA ALA A 462 -2.42 -19.94 7.08
C ALA A 462 -2.59 -18.41 6.97
N ALA A 463 -1.49 -17.66 6.84
CA ALA A 463 -1.52 -16.22 6.67
C ALA A 463 -2.23 -15.80 5.37
N ILE A 464 -2.05 -16.54 4.27
CA ILE A 464 -2.76 -16.31 3.00
C ILE A 464 -4.28 -16.49 3.18
N ALA A 465 -4.72 -17.51 3.90
CA ALA A 465 -6.16 -17.75 4.15
C ALA A 465 -6.77 -16.58 4.95
N VAL A 466 -6.10 -16.13 6.02
CA VAL A 466 -6.53 -14.97 6.81
C VAL A 466 -6.54 -13.70 5.97
N ALA A 467 -5.49 -13.48 5.17
CA ALA A 467 -5.38 -12.32 4.29
C ALA A 467 -6.52 -12.27 3.25
N GLY A 468 -6.89 -13.42 2.69
CA GLY A 468 -8.01 -13.52 1.76
C GLY A 468 -9.34 -13.16 2.40
N TYR A 469 -9.63 -13.67 3.59
CA TYR A 469 -10.83 -13.31 4.34
C TYR A 469 -10.91 -11.78 4.60
N LEU A 470 -9.80 -11.18 5.03
CA LEU A 470 -9.72 -9.73 5.27
C LEU A 470 -9.83 -8.93 3.96
N GLY A 471 -9.35 -9.45 2.84
CA GLY A 471 -9.44 -8.81 1.53
C GLY A 471 -10.87 -8.79 0.96
N VAL A 472 -11.68 -9.79 1.31
CA VAL A 472 -13.11 -9.82 0.97
C VAL A 472 -13.91 -8.82 1.81
N ASN A 473 -13.53 -8.61 3.08
CA ASN A 473 -14.20 -7.73 4.05
C ASN A 473 -13.29 -6.58 4.51
N PRO A 474 -12.81 -5.69 3.62
CA PRO A 474 -11.86 -4.65 4.01
C PRO A 474 -12.56 -3.51 4.76
N PRO A 475 -11.90 -2.91 5.78
CA PRO A 475 -12.47 -1.79 6.54
C PRO A 475 -12.49 -0.45 5.78
N GLY A 476 -11.93 -0.39 4.59
CA GLY A 476 -11.83 0.83 3.78
C GLY A 476 -11.43 0.58 2.33
N PHE A 477 -11.20 1.62 1.53
CA PHE A 477 -10.53 1.49 0.23
C PHE A 477 -9.02 1.20 0.42
N VAL A 478 -8.35 0.72 -0.64
CA VAL A 478 -7.01 0.12 -0.51
C VAL A 478 -6.01 1.02 0.22
N ALA A 479 -5.81 2.25 -0.22
CA ALA A 479 -4.80 3.12 0.37
C ALA A 479 -5.16 3.59 1.80
N GLN A 480 -6.44 3.70 2.14
CA GLN A 480 -6.87 4.02 3.51
C GLN A 480 -6.49 2.90 4.48
N VAL A 481 -6.79 1.65 4.13
CA VAL A 481 -6.43 0.48 4.95
C VAL A 481 -4.91 0.39 5.14
N VAL A 482 -4.17 0.65 4.06
CA VAL A 482 -2.70 0.69 4.09
C VAL A 482 -2.19 1.81 4.99
N ALA A 483 -2.77 3.03 4.92
CA ALA A 483 -2.38 4.13 5.81
C ALA A 483 -2.57 3.81 7.30
N LEU A 484 -3.63 3.07 7.66
CA LEU A 484 -3.82 2.60 9.04
C LEU A 484 -2.69 1.66 9.48
N ALA A 485 -2.22 0.76 8.59
CA ALA A 485 -1.08 -0.12 8.90
C ALA A 485 0.21 0.68 9.15
N PHE A 486 0.45 1.75 8.39
CA PHE A 486 1.57 2.66 8.65
C PHE A 486 1.42 3.38 9.99
N GLY A 487 0.21 3.79 10.35
CA GLY A 487 -0.08 4.36 11.67
C GLY A 487 0.25 3.40 12.81
N LEU A 488 -0.12 2.12 12.68
CA LEU A 488 0.24 1.08 13.66
C LEU A 488 1.76 0.86 13.74
N ALA A 489 2.47 0.88 12.61
CA ALA A 489 3.93 0.76 12.57
C ALA A 489 4.63 1.97 13.20
N ALA A 490 4.12 3.18 12.92
CA ALA A 490 4.59 4.43 13.54
C ALA A 490 4.47 4.41 15.06
N ALA A 491 3.37 3.88 15.57
CA ALA A 491 3.07 3.85 17.00
C ALA A 491 3.76 2.70 17.77
N SER A 492 4.23 1.66 17.09
CA SER A 492 4.74 0.45 17.75
C SER A 492 6.19 0.13 17.41
N LEU A 493 6.48 -0.37 16.22
CA LEU A 493 7.81 -0.87 15.85
C LEU A 493 8.82 0.25 15.60
N PHE A 494 8.42 1.34 14.93
CA PHE A 494 9.35 2.43 14.62
C PHE A 494 10.03 3.02 15.87
N PRO A 495 9.31 3.40 16.96
CA PRO A 495 9.95 3.90 18.17
C PRO A 495 10.90 2.87 18.79
N ALA A 496 10.52 1.60 18.84
CA ALA A 496 11.36 0.54 19.40
C ALA A 496 12.66 0.36 18.60
N ILE A 497 12.58 0.42 17.26
CA ILE A 497 13.76 0.35 16.39
C ILE A 497 14.64 1.59 16.57
N LEU A 498 14.05 2.78 16.52
CA LEU A 498 14.79 4.04 16.65
C LEU A 498 15.50 4.12 17.99
N MET A 499 14.79 3.88 19.10
CA MET A 499 15.38 3.85 20.43
C MET A 499 16.43 2.73 20.55
N GLY A 500 16.19 1.60 19.91
CA GLY A 500 17.12 0.47 19.87
C GLY A 500 18.48 0.82 19.27
N VAL A 501 18.49 1.64 18.23
CA VAL A 501 19.71 2.08 17.54
C VAL A 501 20.39 3.26 18.26
N PHE A 502 19.62 4.23 18.77
CA PHE A 502 20.18 5.52 19.20
C PHE A 502 20.18 5.76 20.70
N PHE A 503 19.34 5.07 21.51
CA PHE A 503 19.14 5.36 22.92
C PHE A 503 19.56 4.15 23.79
N LYS A 504 20.79 4.18 24.29
CA LYS A 504 21.34 3.10 25.10
C LYS A 504 20.71 2.93 26.49
N ASN A 505 19.97 3.92 26.98
CA ASN A 505 19.34 3.90 28.31
C ASN A 505 17.91 3.33 28.29
N VAL A 506 17.32 3.07 27.13
CA VAL A 506 16.02 2.41 27.04
C VAL A 506 16.20 0.92 27.27
N ASN A 507 15.56 0.40 28.33
CA ASN A 507 15.63 -0.97 28.74
C ASN A 507 14.47 -1.82 28.18
N ARG A 508 14.43 -3.11 28.52
CA ARG A 508 13.42 -4.05 28.01
C ARG A 508 12.00 -3.71 28.48
N GLU A 509 11.85 -3.31 29.74
CA GLU A 509 10.57 -2.96 30.35
C GLU A 509 9.96 -1.72 29.65
N GLY A 510 10.78 -0.70 29.41
CA GLY A 510 10.38 0.49 28.69
C GLY A 510 10.00 0.20 27.24
N ALA A 511 10.80 -0.59 26.52
CA ALA A 511 10.50 -0.93 25.13
C ALA A 511 9.19 -1.73 25.00
N VAL A 512 8.97 -2.72 25.87
CA VAL A 512 7.74 -3.53 25.88
C VAL A 512 6.54 -2.65 26.20
N ALA A 513 6.60 -1.84 27.27
CA ALA A 513 5.51 -0.97 27.67
C ALA A 513 5.18 0.07 26.59
N GLY A 514 6.20 0.66 25.96
CA GLY A 514 6.03 1.60 24.86
C GLY A 514 5.33 0.99 23.64
N MET A 515 5.80 -0.18 23.16
CA MET A 515 5.17 -0.87 22.04
C MET A 515 3.70 -1.24 22.32
N VAL A 516 3.40 -1.75 23.53
CA VAL A 516 2.04 -2.12 23.93
C VAL A 516 1.16 -0.88 24.01
N ALA A 517 1.61 0.19 24.67
CA ALA A 517 0.84 1.41 24.82
C ALA A 517 0.56 2.08 23.46
N GLY A 518 1.57 2.22 22.59
CA GLY A 518 1.41 2.82 21.28
C GLY A 518 0.47 2.03 20.38
N LEU A 519 0.66 0.71 20.31
CA LEU A 519 -0.20 -0.17 19.50
C LEU A 519 -1.65 -0.14 20.01
N THR A 520 -1.87 -0.29 21.32
CA THR A 520 -3.20 -0.34 21.91
C THR A 520 -3.93 0.98 21.72
N PHE A 521 -3.28 2.12 22.00
CA PHE A 521 -3.86 3.44 21.81
C PHE A 521 -4.29 3.66 20.35
N THR A 522 -3.38 3.41 19.41
CA THR A 522 -3.64 3.62 17.98
C THR A 522 -4.73 2.70 17.48
N THR A 523 -4.70 1.41 17.85
CA THR A 523 -5.73 0.45 17.46
C THR A 523 -7.09 0.82 18.03
N ALA A 524 -7.16 1.19 19.31
CA ALA A 524 -8.40 1.60 19.97
C ALA A 524 -9.02 2.82 19.27
N TYR A 525 -8.21 3.82 18.93
CA TYR A 525 -8.66 5.01 18.23
C TYR A 525 -9.20 4.70 16.83
N ILE A 526 -8.47 3.88 16.05
CA ILE A 526 -8.90 3.45 14.72
C ILE A 526 -10.24 2.70 14.81
N VAL A 527 -10.34 1.73 15.71
CA VAL A 527 -11.57 0.92 15.89
C VAL A 527 -12.73 1.78 16.35
N TYR A 528 -12.51 2.74 17.25
CA TYR A 528 -13.54 3.65 17.74
C TYR A 528 -14.20 4.46 16.63
N PHE A 529 -13.42 5.01 15.69
CA PHE A 529 -13.95 5.84 14.61
C PHE A 529 -14.29 5.11 13.31
N LYS A 530 -13.70 3.94 13.06
CA LYS A 530 -13.90 3.21 11.78
C LYS A 530 -14.83 2.02 11.89
N SER A 531 -15.10 1.50 13.09
CA SER A 531 -16.05 0.40 13.24
C SER A 531 -17.47 0.93 13.51
N SER A 532 -18.45 0.15 13.11
CA SER A 532 -19.86 0.42 13.45
C SER A 532 -20.22 0.09 14.91
N TRP A 533 -19.29 -0.50 15.67
CA TRP A 533 -19.56 -1.00 17.03
C TRP A 533 -19.85 0.13 18.03
N PHE A 534 -19.21 1.29 17.86
CA PHE A 534 -19.32 2.40 18.82
C PHE A 534 -20.24 3.51 18.34
N GLY A 535 -20.71 3.49 17.07
CA GLY A 535 -21.55 4.54 16.50
C GLY A 535 -20.90 5.95 16.50
N ALA A 536 -19.58 6.01 16.62
CA ALA A 536 -18.85 7.27 16.69
C ALA A 536 -18.87 7.99 15.33
N THR A 537 -19.21 9.28 15.35
CA THR A 537 -19.18 10.11 14.13
C THR A 537 -17.72 10.45 13.79
N ASN A 538 -17.27 9.97 12.62
CA ASN A 538 -15.90 10.14 12.15
C ASN A 538 -15.73 11.50 11.43
N THR A 539 -15.75 12.60 12.20
CA THR A 539 -15.61 13.98 11.73
C THR A 539 -14.50 14.71 12.49
N ALA A 540 -13.94 15.75 11.88
CA ALA A 540 -12.83 16.52 12.45
C ALA A 540 -13.14 17.11 13.85
N GLU A 541 -14.39 17.43 14.12
CA GLU A 541 -14.84 17.97 15.42
C GLU A 541 -14.72 16.95 16.55
N ASN A 542 -14.84 15.65 16.24
CA ASN A 542 -14.78 14.57 17.22
C ASN A 542 -13.37 13.98 17.38
N TRP A 543 -12.43 14.33 16.49
CA TRP A 543 -11.08 13.78 16.52
C TRP A 543 -10.24 14.42 17.62
N LEU A 544 -9.43 13.61 18.29
CA LEU A 544 -8.48 14.08 19.28
C LEU A 544 -7.49 15.06 18.64
N PHE A 545 -7.46 16.30 19.09
CA PHE A 545 -6.68 17.41 18.52
C PHE A 545 -6.92 17.66 17.02
N GLY A 546 -8.07 17.26 16.49
CA GLY A 546 -8.37 17.36 15.06
C GLY A 546 -7.58 16.40 14.17
N VAL A 547 -7.01 15.33 14.72
CA VAL A 547 -6.20 14.33 14.01
C VAL A 547 -7.07 13.14 13.62
N SER A 548 -7.15 12.87 12.32
CA SER A 548 -7.91 11.75 11.74
C SER A 548 -7.35 10.37 12.15
N PRO A 549 -8.14 9.30 12.02
CA PRO A 549 -7.65 7.94 12.22
C PRO A 549 -6.43 7.58 11.35
N GLU A 550 -6.28 8.20 10.18
CA GLU A 550 -5.13 8.03 9.30
C GLU A 550 -3.86 8.71 9.87
N GLY A 551 -4.01 9.81 10.62
CA GLY A 551 -2.92 10.55 11.23
C GLY A 551 -2.59 10.12 12.67
N VAL A 552 -3.47 9.35 13.34
CA VAL A 552 -3.33 9.02 14.77
C VAL A 552 -2.04 8.29 15.13
N GLY A 553 -1.40 7.62 14.17
CA GLY A 553 -0.10 6.98 14.37
C GLY A 553 0.99 7.94 14.87
N ALA A 554 0.92 9.23 14.53
CA ALA A 554 1.81 10.27 15.05
C ALA A 554 1.63 10.48 16.57
N ILE A 555 0.39 10.51 17.04
CA ILE A 555 0.09 10.60 18.49
C ILE A 555 0.49 9.29 19.18
N GLY A 556 0.16 8.14 18.60
CA GLY A 556 0.56 6.82 19.12
C GLY A 556 2.08 6.67 19.24
N MET A 557 2.85 7.22 18.30
CA MET A 557 4.31 7.30 18.38
C MET A 557 4.76 8.11 19.61
N ALA A 558 4.17 9.28 19.82
CA ALA A 558 4.49 10.12 20.99
C ALA A 558 4.14 9.39 22.30
N VAL A 559 3.01 8.71 22.36
CA VAL A 559 2.61 7.85 23.50
C VAL A 559 3.66 6.76 23.74
N ASN A 560 4.11 6.06 22.70
CA ASN A 560 5.13 5.03 22.81
C ASN A 560 6.43 5.59 23.41
N PHE A 561 6.95 6.68 22.85
CA PHE A 561 8.17 7.32 23.38
C PHE A 561 8.00 7.76 24.84
N ALA A 562 6.89 8.43 25.17
CA ALA A 562 6.64 8.91 26.54
C ALA A 562 6.60 7.73 27.53
N VAL A 563 5.88 6.66 27.22
CA VAL A 563 5.79 5.46 28.07
C VAL A 563 7.14 4.75 28.16
N ALA A 564 7.83 4.56 27.03
CA ALA A 564 9.12 3.85 27.00
C ALA A 564 10.19 4.57 27.85
N PHE A 565 10.32 5.88 27.72
CA PHE A 565 11.27 6.67 28.51
C PHE A 565 10.88 6.72 30.00
N SER A 566 9.59 6.90 30.30
CA SER A 566 9.11 6.92 31.69
C SER A 566 9.35 5.59 32.38
N VAL A 567 8.92 4.48 31.81
CA VAL A 567 9.11 3.15 32.38
C VAL A 567 10.59 2.81 32.53
N SER A 568 11.43 3.14 31.52
CA SER A 568 12.88 2.90 31.61
C SER A 568 13.55 3.66 32.74
N ARG A 569 13.00 4.83 33.15
CA ARG A 569 13.54 5.63 34.26
C ARG A 569 13.26 5.01 35.62
N PHE A 570 12.14 4.30 35.76
CA PHE A 570 11.70 3.70 37.03
C PHE A 570 12.00 2.21 37.14
N THR A 571 12.64 1.60 36.14
CA THR A 571 12.99 0.19 36.11
C THR A 571 14.51 -0.02 36.06
N LYS A 572 14.96 -1.28 36.09
CA LYS A 572 16.39 -1.63 36.15
C LYS A 572 17.13 -1.06 34.93
N PRO A 573 18.31 -0.46 35.11
CA PRO A 573 19.07 0.13 34.02
C PRO A 573 19.49 -0.93 32.99
N THR A 574 19.68 -0.49 31.74
CA THR A 574 20.18 -1.33 30.65
C THR A 574 21.56 -1.92 31.00
N PRO A 575 21.80 -3.22 30.85
CA PRO A 575 23.10 -3.87 31.10
C PRO A 575 24.25 -3.21 30.32
N PRO A 576 25.49 -3.17 30.88
CA PRO A 576 26.64 -2.56 30.20
C PRO A 576 26.95 -3.16 28.82
N GLU A 577 26.78 -4.48 28.66
CA GLU A 577 27.02 -5.20 27.41
C GLU A 577 26.10 -4.69 26.29
N ILE A 578 24.83 -4.43 26.62
CA ILE A 578 23.86 -3.90 25.67
C ILE A 578 24.14 -2.42 25.34
N ARG A 579 24.62 -1.64 26.31
CA ARG A 579 25.06 -0.25 26.03
C ARG A 579 26.24 -0.23 25.07
N ASN A 580 27.22 -1.13 25.27
CA ASN A 580 28.37 -1.29 24.36
C ASN A 580 27.93 -1.78 22.98
N LEU A 581 26.94 -2.69 22.89
CA LEU A 581 26.35 -3.12 21.63
C LEU A 581 25.78 -1.93 20.84
N VAL A 582 25.01 -1.05 21.50
CA VAL A 582 24.42 0.15 20.87
C VAL A 582 25.51 1.13 20.41
N ASP A 583 26.58 1.32 21.20
CA ASP A 583 27.71 2.16 20.79
C ASP A 583 28.42 1.54 19.56
N ASN A 584 28.67 0.22 19.57
CA ASN A 584 29.34 -0.48 18.47
C ASN A 584 28.54 -0.46 17.15
N ILE A 585 27.20 -0.53 17.19
CA ILE A 585 26.37 -0.44 15.99
C ILE A 585 26.61 0.89 15.26
N ARG A 586 26.88 1.98 16.00
CA ARG A 586 27.05 3.34 15.45
C ARG A 586 28.49 3.66 15.03
N LEU A 587 29.46 2.95 15.55
CA LEU A 587 30.86 3.17 15.16
C LEU A 587 31.11 2.74 13.71
N PRO A 588 31.93 3.49 12.92
CA PRO A 588 32.37 3.02 11.62
C PRO A 588 33.08 1.67 11.76
N ALA A 589 32.74 0.70 10.94
CA ALA A 589 33.49 -0.55 10.93
C ALA A 589 34.91 -0.29 10.40
N LYS A 590 35.93 -0.78 11.12
CA LYS A 590 37.30 -0.82 10.60
C LYS A 590 37.28 -1.61 9.30
N THR A 591 37.95 -1.11 8.28
CA THR A 591 37.83 -1.49 6.86
C THR A 591 38.03 -2.98 6.53
N SER A 592 38.55 -3.80 7.45
CA SER A 592 38.79 -5.25 7.24
C SER A 592 37.67 -6.17 7.78
N GLU A 593 36.92 -5.74 8.77
CA GLU A 593 35.87 -6.58 9.41
C GLU A 593 34.43 -6.29 8.92
N ALA A 594 34.21 -5.11 8.37
CA ALA A 594 32.88 -4.70 7.84
C ALA A 594 32.42 -5.50 6.62
N ASN A 595 33.31 -6.24 5.98
CA ASN A 595 33.03 -7.01 4.77
C ASN A 595 32.71 -8.49 5.02
N ARG A 596 32.80 -8.95 6.26
CA ARG A 596 32.55 -10.35 6.62
C ARG A 596 31.62 -10.38 7.84
N LEU A 597 30.34 -10.53 7.60
CA LEU A 597 29.44 -11.12 8.57
C LEU A 597 29.09 -12.53 8.07
N PRO A 598 29.02 -13.52 8.98
CA PRO A 598 28.76 -14.91 8.64
C PRO A 598 27.41 -15.13 7.95
#